data_8a1496c5c46be89976f0fc6c0226ac81
#
_entry.id   8a1496c5c46be89976f0fc6c0226ac81
#
_cell.length_a   1.000
_cell.length_b   1.000
_cell.length_c   1.000
_cell.angle_alpha   90.00
_cell.angle_beta   90.00
_cell.angle_gamma   90.00
#
_symmetry.space_group_name_H-M   'P 1'
#
loop_
_entity.id
_entity.type
_entity.pdbx_description
1 polymer ?
#
loop_
_entity_poly.entity_id
_entity_poly.type
_entity_poly.pdbx_seq_one_letter_code
_entity_poly.pdbx_strand_id
1 'polypeptide(L)'
;MSLNLGNIIFKPTDQYHLNDISLNFEPGKMYTILGRTLSGKTTLLKTIAGLQTPDSGNIQFEDKDFLAIPVWERNVAMVYQQFINYPHLNVKQNIEFPLKQRKMDPDIIEKEVSDAIQKVGLKGFEARKIQELSGGQQQRVALARSLAKKAKILLLDEPLVNLDYKLREGLREEFKKLFTGSETSQSIFIYASTDPLEAMQLNGDIIVIDEGKILQ
;
A
#
# COMPACT_ATOMS: atom_id res chain seq x y z
N MET A 1 0.15 -16.46 -9.77
CA MET A 1 -0.22 -15.02 -9.77
C MET A 1 1.00 -14.22 -9.32
N SER A 2 1.80 -13.68 -10.22
CA SER A 2 2.96 -12.84 -9.87
C SER A 2 2.81 -11.47 -10.50
N LEU A 3 3.45 -10.46 -9.92
CA LEU A 3 3.58 -9.14 -10.49
C LEU A 3 5.01 -9.00 -11.00
N ASN A 4 5.17 -8.88 -12.33
CA ASN A 4 6.46 -8.81 -12.98
C ASN A 4 6.66 -7.42 -13.59
N LEU A 5 7.76 -6.79 -13.24
CA LEU A 5 8.24 -5.54 -13.82
C LEU A 5 9.45 -5.84 -14.68
N GLY A 6 9.45 -5.37 -15.93
CA GLY A 6 10.57 -5.56 -16.85
C GLY A 6 11.07 -4.22 -17.41
N ASN A 7 12.32 -3.89 -17.12
CA ASN A 7 13.06 -2.73 -17.65
C ASN A 7 12.30 -1.40 -17.53
N ILE A 8 11.68 -1.16 -16.37
CA ILE A 8 10.91 0.05 -16.11
C ILE A 8 11.84 1.25 -16.05
N ILE A 9 11.56 2.24 -16.89
CA ILE A 9 12.24 3.54 -16.90
C ILE A 9 11.19 4.64 -16.68
N PHE A 10 11.49 5.57 -15.78
CA PHE A 10 10.70 6.78 -15.58
C PHE A 10 11.64 7.96 -15.36
N LYS A 11 11.62 8.91 -16.31
CA LYS A 11 12.51 10.06 -16.36
C LYS A 11 11.71 11.35 -16.63
N PRO A 12 10.98 11.88 -15.63
CA PRO A 12 10.11 13.04 -15.81
C PRO A 12 10.87 14.37 -16.07
N THR A 13 12.16 14.39 -15.77
CA THR A 13 13.09 15.52 -15.99
C THR A 13 14.40 14.99 -16.53
N ASP A 14 15.49 15.72 -16.39
CA ASP A 14 16.84 15.24 -16.77
C ASP A 14 17.36 14.12 -15.85
N GLN A 15 16.70 13.89 -14.70
CA GLN A 15 17.07 12.84 -13.76
C GLN A 15 16.14 11.63 -13.85
N TYR A 16 16.71 10.44 -13.77
CA TYR A 16 15.95 9.20 -13.65
C TYR A 16 15.36 9.07 -12.25
N HIS A 17 14.05 8.87 -12.18
CA HIS A 17 13.38 8.45 -10.96
C HIS A 17 13.33 6.93 -10.85
N LEU A 18 13.23 6.23 -11.99
CA LEU A 18 13.41 4.78 -12.13
C LEU A 18 14.29 4.54 -13.35
N ASN A 19 15.29 3.70 -13.19
CA ASN A 19 16.30 3.45 -14.21
C ASN A 19 16.55 1.95 -14.34
N ASP A 20 15.90 1.34 -15.33
CA ASP A 20 16.00 -0.08 -15.65
C ASP A 20 15.61 -1.01 -14.50
N ILE A 21 14.42 -0.77 -13.92
CA ILE A 21 13.91 -1.59 -12.82
C ILE A 21 13.27 -2.87 -13.35
N SER A 22 13.81 -4.00 -12.93
CA SER A 22 13.24 -5.33 -13.20
C SER A 22 13.07 -6.07 -11.88
N LEU A 23 11.83 -6.44 -11.54
CA LEU A 23 11.46 -7.07 -10.27
C LEU A 23 10.36 -8.11 -10.48
N ASN A 24 10.36 -9.14 -9.66
CA ASN A 24 9.29 -10.13 -9.57
C ASN A 24 8.75 -10.19 -8.15
N PHE A 25 7.44 -9.99 -8.00
CA PHE A 25 6.74 -10.09 -6.73
C PHE A 25 5.78 -11.28 -6.76
N GLU A 26 5.97 -12.20 -5.83
CA GLU A 26 5.15 -13.41 -5.69
C GLU A 26 4.01 -13.19 -4.70
N PRO A 27 2.85 -13.81 -4.89
CA PRO A 27 1.75 -13.74 -3.94
C PRO A 27 2.11 -14.43 -2.62
N GLY A 28 1.48 -13.97 -1.54
CA GLY A 28 1.72 -14.51 -0.19
C GLY A 28 3.04 -14.06 0.42
N LYS A 29 3.79 -13.20 -0.27
CA LYS A 29 5.03 -12.63 0.23
C LYS A 29 4.90 -11.14 0.52
N MET A 30 5.71 -10.70 1.46
CA MET A 30 5.95 -9.30 1.76
C MET A 30 7.31 -8.88 1.22
N TYR A 31 7.33 -7.74 0.56
CA TYR A 31 8.52 -7.10 0.05
C TYR A 31 8.69 -5.73 0.69
N THR A 32 9.87 -5.46 1.22
CA THR A 32 10.21 -4.12 1.72
C THR A 32 11.18 -3.44 0.77
N ILE A 33 10.76 -2.34 0.17
CA ILE A 33 11.61 -1.49 -0.66
C ILE A 33 12.30 -0.49 0.28
N LEU A 34 13.57 -0.71 0.53
CA LEU A 34 14.42 0.11 1.38
C LEU A 34 15.24 1.08 0.54
N GLY A 35 15.27 2.34 0.93
CA GLY A 35 16.11 3.35 0.26
C GLY A 35 15.95 4.72 0.88
N ARG A 36 16.90 5.61 0.60
CA ARG A 36 16.88 6.99 1.08
C ARG A 36 15.69 7.78 0.50
N THR A 37 15.39 8.92 1.08
CA THR A 37 14.44 9.87 0.48
C THR A 37 14.89 10.21 -0.94
N LEU A 38 13.93 10.29 -1.88
CA LEU A 38 14.16 10.52 -3.32
C LEU A 38 14.86 9.37 -4.06
N SER A 39 15.07 8.20 -3.46
CA SER A 39 15.68 7.05 -4.15
C SER A 39 14.81 6.40 -5.24
N GLY A 40 13.53 6.76 -5.36
CA GLY A 40 12.59 6.20 -6.34
C GLY A 40 11.48 5.31 -5.77
N LYS A 41 11.45 5.02 -4.45
CA LYS A 41 10.45 4.15 -3.79
C LYS A 41 9.02 4.54 -4.12
N THR A 42 8.64 5.77 -3.77
CA THR A 42 7.29 6.32 -4.04
C THR A 42 6.94 6.29 -5.52
N THR A 43 7.91 6.59 -6.39
CA THR A 43 7.73 6.54 -7.84
C THR A 43 7.42 5.12 -8.31
N LEU A 44 8.16 4.13 -7.81
CA LEU A 44 7.92 2.71 -8.12
C LEU A 44 6.52 2.28 -7.67
N LEU A 45 6.12 2.60 -6.43
CA LEU A 45 4.77 2.27 -5.94
C LEU A 45 3.68 2.95 -6.77
N LYS A 46 3.85 4.23 -7.14
CA LYS A 46 2.89 4.95 -8.00
C LYS A 46 2.80 4.36 -9.41
N THR A 47 3.91 3.89 -9.96
CA THR A 47 3.94 3.22 -11.27
C THR A 47 3.18 1.90 -11.21
N ILE A 48 3.38 1.08 -10.19
CA ILE A 48 2.60 -0.16 -9.97
C ILE A 48 1.11 0.17 -9.76
N ALA A 49 0.80 1.20 -9.00
CA ALA A 49 -0.59 1.63 -8.78
C ALA A 49 -1.28 2.17 -10.05
N GLY A 50 -0.52 2.52 -11.09
CA GLY A 50 -1.02 3.12 -12.32
C GLY A 50 -1.26 4.63 -12.23
N LEU A 51 -0.70 5.28 -11.22
CA LEU A 51 -0.79 6.73 -11.01
C LEU A 51 0.29 7.50 -11.75
N GLN A 52 1.28 6.77 -12.25
CA GLN A 52 2.32 7.24 -13.16
C GLN A 52 2.53 6.20 -14.26
N THR A 53 2.63 6.67 -15.48
CA THR A 53 2.95 5.82 -16.64
C THR A 53 4.46 5.87 -16.84
N PRO A 54 5.17 4.74 -16.87
CA PRO A 54 6.59 4.72 -17.16
C PRO A 54 6.86 5.15 -18.61
N ASP A 55 8.05 5.68 -18.88
CA ASP A 55 8.48 6.06 -20.23
C ASP A 55 8.76 4.82 -21.09
N SER A 56 9.22 3.74 -20.46
CA SER A 56 9.42 2.43 -21.11
C SER A 56 9.38 1.30 -20.10
N GLY A 57 9.37 0.06 -20.61
CA GLY A 57 9.26 -1.17 -19.83
C GLY A 57 7.85 -1.73 -19.85
N ASN A 58 7.66 -2.83 -19.14
CA ASN A 58 6.37 -3.52 -19.06
C ASN A 58 6.06 -3.93 -17.61
N ILE A 59 4.77 -3.99 -17.29
CA ILE A 59 4.28 -4.55 -16.03
C ILE A 59 3.25 -5.62 -16.38
N GLN A 60 3.45 -6.82 -15.87
CA GLN A 60 2.53 -7.94 -16.06
C GLN A 60 2.00 -8.41 -14.70
N PHE A 61 0.70 -8.64 -14.62
CA PHE A 61 0.04 -9.25 -13.48
C PHE A 61 -0.96 -10.31 -13.93
N GLU A 62 -0.81 -11.55 -13.45
CA GLU A 62 -1.65 -12.68 -13.88
C GLU A 62 -1.64 -12.86 -15.43
N ASP A 63 -0.47 -12.76 -16.05
CA ASP A 63 -0.24 -12.87 -17.50
C ASP A 63 -0.97 -11.80 -18.35
N LYS A 64 -1.43 -10.71 -17.70
CA LYS A 64 -2.05 -9.57 -18.38
C LYS A 64 -1.11 -8.38 -18.36
N ASP A 65 -1.14 -7.60 -19.44
CA ASP A 65 -0.48 -6.29 -19.47
C ASP A 65 -1.18 -5.36 -18.46
N PHE A 66 -0.49 -5.12 -17.35
CA PHE A 66 -1.03 -4.32 -16.24
C PHE A 66 -1.09 -2.82 -16.57
N LEU A 67 -0.25 -2.36 -17.50
CA LEU A 67 -0.27 -0.96 -17.96
C LEU A 67 -1.52 -0.66 -18.82
N ALA A 68 -2.02 -1.64 -19.54
CA ALA A 68 -3.23 -1.51 -20.34
C ALA A 68 -4.53 -1.51 -19.49
N ILE A 69 -4.48 -1.99 -18.23
CA ILE A 69 -5.65 -2.02 -17.35
C ILE A 69 -5.90 -0.63 -16.75
N PRO A 70 -7.11 -0.07 -16.91
CA PRO A 70 -7.49 1.19 -16.27
C PRO A 70 -7.31 1.16 -14.75
N VAL A 71 -6.86 2.25 -14.14
CA VAL A 71 -6.51 2.31 -12.70
C VAL A 71 -7.67 1.87 -11.80
N TRP A 72 -8.91 2.24 -12.14
CA TRP A 72 -10.11 1.87 -11.36
C TRP A 72 -10.48 0.39 -11.46
N GLU A 73 -9.98 -0.34 -12.45
CA GLU A 73 -10.18 -1.78 -12.61
C GLU A 73 -9.05 -2.60 -11.95
N ARG A 74 -7.91 -1.96 -11.63
CA ARG A 74 -6.82 -2.63 -10.95
C ARG A 74 -7.21 -2.99 -9.52
N ASN A 75 -6.96 -4.22 -9.13
CA ASN A 75 -7.19 -4.67 -7.77
C ASN A 75 -6.00 -4.30 -6.86
N VAL A 76 -5.70 -3.00 -6.79
CA VAL A 76 -4.61 -2.40 -6.03
C VAL A 76 -5.18 -1.52 -4.93
N ALA A 77 -4.58 -1.53 -3.75
CA ALA A 77 -4.78 -0.53 -2.71
C ALA A 77 -3.45 0.14 -2.42
N MET A 78 -3.45 1.47 -2.26
CA MET A 78 -2.24 2.22 -1.92
C MET A 78 -2.52 3.15 -0.75
N VAL A 79 -1.62 3.11 0.23
CA VAL A 79 -1.53 4.10 1.31
C VAL A 79 -0.34 5.01 1.00
N TYR A 80 -0.63 6.28 0.83
CA TYR A 80 0.40 7.29 0.57
C TYR A 80 1.05 7.76 1.87
N GLN A 81 2.26 8.25 1.79
CA GLN A 81 2.95 8.93 2.88
C GLN A 81 2.13 10.12 3.40
N GLN A 82 1.52 10.89 2.51
CA GLN A 82 0.49 11.87 2.85
C GLN A 82 -0.88 11.19 2.78
N PHE A 83 -1.39 10.75 3.92
CA PHE A 83 -2.69 10.09 3.98
C PHE A 83 -3.81 10.97 3.42
N ILE A 84 -4.54 10.42 2.44
CA ILE A 84 -5.66 11.10 1.79
C ILE A 84 -6.95 10.47 2.29
N ASN A 85 -7.77 11.26 2.98
CA ASN A 85 -9.10 10.87 3.43
C ASN A 85 -10.18 11.69 2.71
N TYR A 86 -11.41 11.18 2.69
CA TYR A 86 -12.57 11.90 2.19
C TYR A 86 -13.13 12.81 3.31
N PRO A 87 -12.93 14.15 3.23
CA PRO A 87 -13.17 15.04 4.37
C PRO A 87 -14.67 15.20 4.71
N HIS A 88 -15.56 14.94 3.76
CA HIS A 88 -17.01 15.01 3.92
C HIS A 88 -17.63 13.73 4.50
N LEU A 89 -16.85 12.64 4.62
CA LEU A 89 -17.27 11.36 5.18
C LEU A 89 -16.75 11.20 6.61
N ASN A 90 -17.49 10.46 7.45
CA ASN A 90 -17.00 10.03 8.76
C ASN A 90 -16.02 8.86 8.63
N VAL A 91 -15.45 8.38 9.75
CA VAL A 91 -14.48 7.27 9.78
C VAL A 91 -15.05 6.02 9.11
N LYS A 92 -16.24 5.56 9.55
CA LYS A 92 -16.90 4.37 9.00
C LYS A 92 -17.12 4.53 7.50
N GLN A 93 -17.68 5.62 7.06
CA GLN A 93 -17.96 5.92 5.66
C GLN A 93 -16.70 5.97 4.79
N ASN A 94 -15.58 6.49 5.31
CA ASN A 94 -14.30 6.48 4.61
C ASN A 94 -13.85 5.06 4.29
N ILE A 95 -14.01 4.14 5.24
CA ILE A 95 -13.57 2.75 5.10
C ILE A 95 -14.53 1.96 4.23
N GLU A 96 -15.84 2.18 4.35
CA GLU A 96 -16.89 1.56 3.52
C GLU A 96 -16.80 1.93 2.05
N PHE A 97 -16.33 3.14 1.74
CA PHE A 97 -16.42 3.72 0.40
C PHE A 97 -15.90 2.79 -0.71
N PRO A 98 -14.68 2.24 -0.66
CA PRO A 98 -14.19 1.35 -1.72
C PRO A 98 -14.96 0.03 -1.82
N LEU A 99 -15.57 -0.44 -0.74
CA LEU A 99 -16.35 -1.68 -0.71
C LEU A 99 -17.72 -1.47 -1.38
N LYS A 100 -18.36 -0.33 -1.10
CA LYS A 100 -19.61 0.09 -1.75
C LYS A 100 -19.42 0.29 -3.26
N GLN A 101 -18.28 0.87 -3.69
CA GLN A 101 -17.95 1.01 -5.11
C GLN A 101 -17.84 -0.35 -5.82
N ARG A 102 -17.42 -1.40 -5.12
CA ARG A 102 -17.38 -2.78 -5.62
C ARG A 102 -18.73 -3.49 -5.55
N LYS A 103 -19.78 -2.84 -5.08
CA LYS A 103 -21.12 -3.40 -4.92
C LYS A 103 -21.14 -4.69 -4.07
N MET A 104 -20.29 -4.72 -3.04
CA MET A 104 -20.24 -5.85 -2.10
C MET A 104 -21.51 -5.93 -1.26
N ASP A 105 -21.80 -7.13 -0.77
CA ASP A 105 -22.92 -7.37 0.13
C ASP A 105 -22.82 -6.51 1.40
N PRO A 106 -23.92 -5.86 1.86
CA PRO A 106 -23.93 -5.00 3.04
C PRO A 106 -23.40 -5.68 4.32
N ASP A 107 -23.72 -6.95 4.54
CA ASP A 107 -23.29 -7.67 5.74
C ASP A 107 -21.78 -7.95 5.69
N ILE A 108 -21.24 -8.21 4.50
CA ILE A 108 -19.79 -8.33 4.29
C ILE A 108 -19.11 -6.98 4.53
N ILE A 109 -19.67 -5.88 4.00
CA ILE A 109 -19.13 -4.53 4.22
C ILE A 109 -19.06 -4.21 5.71
N GLU A 110 -20.13 -4.44 6.46
CA GLU A 110 -20.18 -4.15 7.91
C GLU A 110 -19.08 -4.93 8.65
N LYS A 111 -18.93 -6.21 8.37
CA LYS A 111 -17.89 -7.06 8.97
C LYS A 111 -16.47 -6.54 8.64
N GLU A 112 -16.16 -6.33 7.36
CA GLU A 112 -14.82 -5.90 6.93
C GLU A 112 -14.45 -4.53 7.50
N VAL A 113 -15.41 -3.62 7.58
CA VAL A 113 -15.23 -2.28 8.15
C VAL A 113 -14.97 -2.36 9.66
N SER A 114 -15.77 -3.16 10.38
CA SER A 114 -15.59 -3.38 11.82
C SER A 114 -14.21 -3.96 12.12
N ASP A 115 -13.82 -4.99 11.40
CA ASP A 115 -12.51 -5.65 11.54
C ASP A 115 -11.35 -4.67 11.25
N ALA A 116 -11.48 -3.87 10.19
CA ALA A 116 -10.45 -2.88 9.85
C ALA A 116 -10.33 -1.79 10.92
N ILE A 117 -11.45 -1.27 11.44
CA ILE A 117 -11.48 -0.27 12.52
C ILE A 117 -10.80 -0.82 13.78
N GLN A 118 -11.08 -2.07 14.14
CA GLN A 118 -10.48 -2.73 15.29
C GLN A 118 -8.96 -2.89 15.12
N LYS A 119 -8.50 -3.37 13.95
CA LYS A 119 -7.08 -3.59 13.64
C LYS A 119 -6.25 -2.30 13.77
N VAL A 120 -6.81 -1.16 13.38
CA VAL A 120 -6.10 0.12 13.48
C VAL A 120 -6.36 0.87 14.79
N GLY A 121 -7.08 0.30 15.76
CA GLY A 121 -7.36 0.91 17.06
C GLY A 121 -8.22 2.18 16.98
N LEU A 122 -9.23 2.19 16.10
CA LEU A 122 -10.19 3.30 15.93
C LEU A 122 -11.60 2.95 16.44
N LYS A 123 -11.74 1.90 17.26
CA LYS A 123 -13.01 1.55 17.90
C LYS A 123 -13.55 2.72 18.71
N GLY A 124 -14.83 3.08 18.51
CA GLY A 124 -15.50 4.21 19.15
C GLY A 124 -15.32 5.55 18.39
N PHE A 125 -14.65 5.55 17.24
CA PHE A 125 -14.48 6.74 16.39
C PHE A 125 -15.30 6.69 15.11
N GLU A 126 -16.13 5.68 14.92
CA GLU A 126 -16.84 5.35 13.67
C GLU A 126 -17.64 6.53 13.12
N ALA A 127 -18.33 7.27 14.00
CA ALA A 127 -19.18 8.40 13.63
C ALA A 127 -18.44 9.74 13.52
N ARG A 128 -17.17 9.82 13.95
CA ARG A 128 -16.41 11.08 13.92
C ARG A 128 -16.07 11.51 12.50
N LYS A 129 -16.12 12.80 12.25
CA LYS A 129 -15.65 13.40 10.99
C LYS A 129 -14.11 13.39 10.95
N ILE A 130 -13.55 13.37 9.76
CA ILE A 130 -12.09 13.35 9.57
C ILE A 130 -11.40 14.55 10.23
N GLN A 131 -12.02 15.75 10.16
CA GLN A 131 -11.48 16.99 10.74
C GLN A 131 -11.43 16.98 12.28
N GLU A 132 -12.16 16.09 12.93
CA GLU A 132 -12.19 15.92 14.39
C GLU A 132 -11.08 14.99 14.90
N LEU A 133 -10.28 14.43 13.97
CA LEU A 133 -9.24 13.46 14.25
C LEU A 133 -7.84 14.10 14.24
N SER A 134 -6.96 13.60 15.12
CA SER A 134 -5.53 13.91 15.03
C SER A 134 -4.91 13.37 13.73
N GLY A 135 -3.76 13.90 13.32
CA GLY A 135 -3.06 13.44 12.11
C GLY A 135 -2.80 11.92 12.12
N GLY A 136 -2.35 11.35 13.24
CA GLY A 136 -2.14 9.92 13.38
C GLY A 136 -3.46 9.11 13.32
N GLN A 137 -4.58 9.65 13.81
CA GLN A 137 -5.90 9.02 13.65
C GLN A 137 -6.36 9.04 12.18
N GLN A 138 -6.15 10.16 11.48
CA GLN A 138 -6.46 10.27 10.05
C GLN A 138 -5.63 9.28 9.21
N GLN A 139 -4.35 9.10 9.54
CA GLN A 139 -3.49 8.12 8.89
C GLN A 139 -4.02 6.69 9.09
N ARG A 140 -4.48 6.36 10.31
CA ARG A 140 -5.10 5.07 10.59
C ARG A 140 -6.41 4.83 9.83
N VAL A 141 -7.21 5.88 9.55
CA VAL A 141 -8.39 5.77 8.70
C VAL A 141 -7.99 5.38 7.26
N ALA A 142 -6.98 6.04 6.69
CA ALA A 142 -6.48 5.71 5.35
C ALA A 142 -5.94 4.26 5.29
N LEU A 143 -5.24 3.81 6.33
CA LEU A 143 -4.76 2.45 6.46
C LEU A 143 -5.92 1.45 6.55
N ALA A 144 -6.90 1.68 7.44
CA ALA A 144 -8.07 0.83 7.59
C ALA A 144 -8.85 0.67 6.28
N ARG A 145 -9.01 1.77 5.53
CA ARG A 145 -9.65 1.74 4.21
C ARG A 145 -8.92 0.83 3.22
N SER A 146 -7.59 0.85 3.24
CA SER A 146 -6.79 0.01 2.36
C SER A 146 -6.84 -1.47 2.76
N LEU A 147 -6.84 -1.76 4.05
CA LEU A 147 -6.96 -3.12 4.59
C LEU A 147 -8.34 -3.72 4.30
N ALA A 148 -9.42 -2.95 4.54
CA ALA A 148 -10.79 -3.39 4.27
C ALA A 148 -11.01 -3.76 2.80
N LYS A 149 -10.31 -3.10 1.87
CA LYS A 149 -10.41 -3.38 0.43
C LYS A 149 -9.98 -4.80 0.06
N LYS A 150 -9.13 -5.47 0.84
CA LYS A 150 -8.56 -6.79 0.57
C LYS A 150 -8.06 -6.90 -0.88
N ALA A 151 -7.24 -5.94 -1.28
CA ALA A 151 -6.73 -5.89 -2.64
C ALA A 151 -5.69 -6.99 -2.89
N LYS A 152 -5.57 -7.46 -4.15
CA LYS A 152 -4.54 -8.40 -4.56
C LYS A 152 -3.13 -7.82 -4.46
N ILE A 153 -2.99 -6.52 -4.60
CA ILE A 153 -1.73 -5.80 -4.41
C ILE A 153 -1.96 -4.68 -3.41
N LEU A 154 -1.24 -4.70 -2.29
CA LEU A 154 -1.24 -3.64 -1.27
C LEU A 154 0.11 -2.93 -1.28
N LEU A 155 0.06 -1.64 -1.53
CA LEU A 155 1.21 -0.75 -1.60
C LEU A 155 1.18 0.21 -0.42
N LEU A 156 2.23 0.22 0.39
CA LEU A 156 2.34 1.02 1.61
C LEU A 156 3.57 1.93 1.49
N ASP A 157 3.35 3.24 1.34
CA ASP A 157 4.41 4.23 1.20
C ASP A 157 4.68 4.91 2.54
N GLU A 158 5.68 4.43 3.27
CA GLU A 158 6.09 4.91 4.60
C GLU A 158 4.89 5.05 5.58
N PRO A 159 4.04 4.03 5.75
CA PRO A 159 2.74 4.17 6.41
C PRO A 159 2.82 4.38 7.93
N LEU A 160 3.99 4.25 8.55
CA LEU A 160 4.16 4.32 10.00
C LEU A 160 5.00 5.51 10.48
N VAL A 161 5.50 6.36 9.58
CA VAL A 161 6.48 7.43 9.88
C VAL A 161 5.98 8.44 10.91
N ASN A 162 4.70 8.81 10.90
CA ASN A 162 4.14 9.86 11.77
C ASN A 162 3.40 9.32 13.01
N LEU A 163 3.64 8.05 13.37
CA LEU A 163 2.96 7.41 14.49
C LEU A 163 3.86 7.35 15.73
N ASP A 164 3.25 7.42 16.91
CA ASP A 164 3.95 7.15 18.17
C ASP A 164 4.47 5.71 18.22
N TYR A 165 5.50 5.49 19.06
CA TYR A 165 6.22 4.22 19.13
C TYR A 165 5.28 3.03 19.41
N LYS A 166 4.41 3.13 20.43
CA LYS A 166 3.54 2.03 20.85
C LYS A 166 2.56 1.63 19.74
N LEU A 167 2.01 2.62 19.07
CA LEU A 167 1.10 2.40 17.96
C LEU A 167 1.81 1.82 16.73
N ARG A 168 3.03 2.31 16.44
CA ARG A 168 3.87 1.78 15.34
C ARG A 168 4.16 0.30 15.57
N GLU A 169 4.57 -0.09 16.78
CA GLU A 169 4.79 -1.49 17.12
C GLU A 169 3.51 -2.34 16.97
N GLY A 170 2.38 -1.85 17.48
CA GLY A 170 1.11 -2.55 17.35
C GLY A 170 0.69 -2.78 15.88
N LEU A 171 0.79 -1.75 15.04
CA LEU A 171 0.47 -1.87 13.61
C LEU A 171 1.47 -2.75 12.85
N ARG A 172 2.75 -2.72 13.23
CA ARG A 172 3.76 -3.61 12.64
C ARG A 172 3.43 -5.07 12.91
N GLU A 173 3.03 -5.42 14.15
CA GLU A 173 2.59 -6.78 14.48
C GLU A 173 1.30 -7.17 13.72
N GLU A 174 0.36 -6.23 13.56
CA GLU A 174 -0.82 -6.49 12.71
C GLU A 174 -0.45 -6.73 11.25
N PHE A 175 0.51 -5.97 10.70
CA PHE A 175 1.02 -6.25 9.35
C PHE A 175 1.60 -7.65 9.25
N LYS A 176 2.48 -8.04 10.18
CA LYS A 176 3.04 -9.42 10.20
C LYS A 176 1.94 -10.48 10.20
N LYS A 177 0.92 -10.33 11.04
CA LYS A 177 -0.21 -11.28 11.08
C LYS A 177 -0.98 -11.32 9.75
N LEU A 178 -1.18 -10.16 9.12
CA LEU A 178 -1.82 -10.10 7.81
C LEU A 178 -1.01 -10.84 6.75
N PHE A 179 0.33 -10.80 6.81
CA PHE A 179 1.20 -11.44 5.83
C PHE A 179 1.37 -12.95 6.05
N THR A 180 1.21 -13.41 7.30
CA THR A 180 1.32 -14.84 7.63
C THR A 180 -0.04 -15.57 7.63
N GLY A 181 -1.14 -14.84 7.45
CA GLY A 181 -2.50 -15.39 7.45
C GLY A 181 -2.85 -16.13 6.16
N SER A 182 -3.59 -17.24 6.29
CA SER A 182 -4.05 -18.02 5.14
C SER A 182 -4.96 -17.24 4.18
N GLU A 183 -5.67 -16.22 4.66
CA GLU A 183 -6.57 -15.38 3.85
C GLU A 183 -5.81 -14.47 2.86
N THR A 184 -4.52 -14.20 3.11
CA THR A 184 -3.69 -13.30 2.32
C THR A 184 -2.67 -14.02 1.44
N SER A 185 -2.72 -15.36 1.40
CA SER A 185 -1.80 -16.18 0.62
C SER A 185 -1.80 -15.89 -0.89
N GLN A 186 -2.77 -15.14 -1.38
CA GLN A 186 -2.89 -14.72 -2.79
C GLN A 186 -2.60 -13.23 -3.02
N SER A 187 -2.27 -12.47 -1.98
CA SER A 187 -1.98 -11.05 -2.09
C SER A 187 -0.48 -10.76 -2.10
N ILE A 188 -0.09 -9.71 -2.79
CA ILE A 188 1.28 -9.18 -2.83
C ILE A 188 1.32 -7.93 -1.95
N PHE A 189 2.29 -7.85 -1.03
CA PHE A 189 2.48 -6.71 -0.15
C PHE A 189 3.82 -6.05 -0.43
N ILE A 190 3.77 -4.77 -0.78
CA ILE A 190 4.96 -3.96 -1.05
C ILE A 190 4.97 -2.77 -0.10
N TYR A 191 5.96 -2.73 0.75
CA TYR A 191 6.16 -1.73 1.79
C TYR A 191 7.39 -0.89 1.47
N ALA A 192 7.27 0.42 1.36
CA ALA A 192 8.42 1.30 1.22
C ALA A 192 8.80 1.90 2.58
N SER A 193 10.09 1.88 2.89
CA SER A 193 10.65 2.47 4.11
C SER A 193 12.01 3.13 3.88
N THR A 194 12.32 4.12 4.70
CA THR A 194 13.67 4.69 4.83
C THR A 194 14.42 4.10 6.02
N ASP A 195 13.75 3.32 6.88
CA ASP A 195 14.30 2.78 8.13
C ASP A 195 14.71 1.30 7.95
N PRO A 196 16.03 0.98 8.00
CA PRO A 196 16.50 -0.40 7.90
C PRO A 196 15.99 -1.31 9.03
N LEU A 197 15.80 -0.76 10.24
CA LEU A 197 15.29 -1.54 11.36
C LEU A 197 13.84 -1.96 11.12
N GLU A 198 13.03 -1.07 10.57
CA GLU A 198 11.66 -1.37 10.19
C GLU A 198 11.61 -2.47 9.11
N ALA A 199 12.47 -2.37 8.09
CA ALA A 199 12.59 -3.37 7.04
C ALA A 199 12.93 -4.76 7.60
N MET A 200 13.91 -4.84 8.50
CA MET A 200 14.30 -6.09 9.17
C MET A 200 13.19 -6.67 10.04
N GLN A 201 12.46 -5.81 10.76
CA GLN A 201 11.40 -6.24 11.67
C GLN A 201 10.16 -6.78 10.96
N LEU A 202 9.92 -6.38 9.72
CA LEU A 202 8.77 -6.86 8.93
C LEU A 202 8.94 -8.29 8.39
N ASN A 203 10.15 -8.87 8.45
CA ASN A 203 10.45 -10.25 8.05
C ASN A 203 10.05 -10.62 6.60
N GLY A 204 10.07 -9.66 5.69
CA GLY A 204 9.85 -9.87 4.25
C GLY A 204 11.17 -9.87 3.46
N ASP A 205 11.06 -10.10 2.15
CA ASP A 205 12.19 -9.93 1.23
C ASP A 205 12.54 -8.43 1.14
N ILE A 206 13.82 -8.07 1.26
CA ILE A 206 14.27 -6.68 1.23
C ILE A 206 14.86 -6.38 -0.14
N ILE A 207 14.34 -5.33 -0.77
CA ILE A 207 14.81 -4.79 -2.04
C ILE A 207 15.43 -3.43 -1.76
N VAL A 208 16.69 -3.24 -2.07
CA VAL A 208 17.39 -1.96 -1.86
C VAL A 208 17.36 -1.15 -3.15
N ILE A 209 16.84 0.08 -3.06
CA ILE A 209 16.80 1.02 -4.18
C ILE A 209 17.56 2.30 -3.86
N ASP A 210 18.40 2.75 -4.79
CA ASP A 210 19.07 4.04 -4.71
C ASP A 210 19.22 4.65 -6.11
N GLU A 211 19.04 5.96 -6.21
CA GLU A 211 19.09 6.72 -7.48
C GLU A 211 18.29 6.06 -8.62
N GLY A 212 17.12 5.52 -8.28
CA GLY A 212 16.23 4.86 -9.24
C GLY A 212 16.70 3.48 -9.71
N LYS A 213 17.71 2.86 -9.11
CA LYS A 213 18.23 1.54 -9.46
C LYS A 213 18.08 0.56 -8.32
N ILE A 214 17.86 -0.70 -8.64
CA ILE A 214 17.91 -1.79 -7.66
C ILE A 214 19.36 -2.16 -7.42
N LEU A 215 19.75 -2.18 -6.16
CA LEU A 215 21.10 -2.57 -5.73
C LEU A 215 21.15 -4.02 -5.23
N GLN A 216 20.03 -4.51 -4.67
CA GLN A 216 19.87 -5.86 -4.12
C GLN A 216 18.40 -6.26 -4.13
#